data_2651f4943ce7de28873f6f1c94b0dbf1
#
_entry.id   2651f4943ce7de28873f6f1c94b0dbf1
#
_cell.length_a   1.000
_cell.length_b   1.000
_cell.length_c   1.000
_cell.angle_alpha   90.00
_cell.angle_beta   90.00
_cell.angle_gamma   90.00
#
_symmetry.space_group_name_H-M   'P 1'
#
loop_
_entity.id
_entity.type
_entity.pdbx_description
1 polymer ?
#
loop_
_entity_poly.entity_id
_entity_poly.type
_entity_poly.pdbx_seq_one_letter_code
_entity_poly.pdbx_strand_id
1 'polypeptide(L)'
;MATETPLAGEVDADWNLLARAVGGEEAAFATLVENHQERLIGLCSRWLGDREESRDAAQDVFLKAFRHADRVEPRGRFYTWLYRIAINHCLNQLRRRKIARFFSLQGMAAERSGGEREGEPAGAFDPVDRRPDTEQALLARERWRRTRACLD
;
A
#
# COMPACT_ATOMS: atom_id res chain seq x y z
N MET A 1 -1.92 -32.20 -2.53
CA MET A 1 -2.52 -30.89 -2.75
C MET A 1 -1.74 -30.19 -3.83
N ALA A 2 -2.31 -30.14 -5.01
CA ALA A 2 -1.64 -29.62 -6.20
C ALA A 2 -1.57 -28.09 -6.11
N THR A 3 -0.39 -27.53 -5.91
CA THR A 3 -0.09 -26.16 -6.26
C THR A 3 -0.02 -26.09 -7.78
N GLU A 4 -1.14 -25.82 -8.42
CA GLU A 4 -1.13 -25.50 -9.84
C GLU A 4 -0.27 -24.25 -10.03
N THR A 5 0.91 -24.47 -10.57
CA THR A 5 1.73 -23.43 -11.15
C THR A 5 1.05 -23.01 -12.44
N PRO A 6 0.47 -21.81 -12.58
CA PRO A 6 -0.08 -21.38 -13.87
C PRO A 6 1.05 -21.31 -14.88
N LEU A 7 0.84 -21.92 -16.04
CA LEU A 7 1.73 -21.91 -17.18
C LEU A 7 2.02 -20.46 -17.61
N ALA A 8 3.25 -20.19 -17.96
CA ALA A 8 3.71 -18.90 -18.47
C ALA A 8 2.91 -18.52 -19.74
N GLY A 9 1.94 -17.63 -19.58
CA GLY A 9 1.09 -17.15 -20.69
C GLY A 9 -0.32 -16.75 -20.30
N GLU A 10 -0.84 -17.24 -19.17
CA GLU A 10 -2.16 -16.86 -18.69
C GLU A 10 -2.03 -15.63 -17.78
N VAL A 11 -2.64 -14.52 -18.19
CA VAL A 11 -2.75 -13.33 -17.37
C VAL A 11 -3.54 -13.73 -16.13
N ASP A 12 -2.96 -13.56 -14.95
CA ASP A 12 -3.59 -13.86 -13.67
C ASP A 12 -4.99 -13.23 -13.61
N ALA A 13 -5.99 -14.00 -13.21
CA ALA A 13 -7.38 -13.56 -13.13
C ALA A 13 -7.55 -12.29 -12.29
N ASP A 14 -6.66 -12.08 -11.30
CA ASP A 14 -6.66 -10.89 -10.46
C ASP A 14 -6.31 -9.61 -11.23
N TRP A 15 -5.51 -9.69 -12.29
CA TRP A 15 -5.28 -8.55 -13.19
C TRP A 15 -6.55 -8.13 -13.93
N ASN A 16 -7.39 -9.10 -14.32
CA ASN A 16 -8.68 -8.82 -14.93
C ASN A 16 -9.64 -8.18 -13.92
N LEU A 17 -9.64 -8.64 -12.67
CA LEU A 17 -10.41 -8.03 -11.59
C LEU A 17 -9.99 -6.58 -11.36
N LEU A 18 -8.68 -6.30 -11.36
CA LEU A 18 -8.17 -4.95 -11.22
C LEU A 18 -8.61 -4.04 -12.37
N ALA A 19 -8.52 -4.51 -13.61
CA ALA A 19 -8.94 -3.77 -14.79
C ALA A 19 -10.44 -3.44 -14.75
N ARG A 20 -11.29 -4.39 -14.35
CA ARG A 20 -12.74 -4.19 -14.18
C ARG A 20 -13.05 -3.21 -13.06
N ALA A 21 -12.32 -3.30 -11.95
CA ALA A 21 -12.46 -2.38 -10.83
C ALA A 21 -12.11 -0.93 -11.23
N VAL A 22 -11.04 -0.74 -12.00
CA VAL A 22 -10.67 0.58 -12.58
C VAL A 22 -11.76 1.07 -13.53
N GLY A 23 -12.38 0.19 -14.29
CA GLY A 23 -13.54 0.49 -15.14
C GLY A 23 -14.81 0.87 -14.37
N GLY A 24 -14.81 0.82 -13.04
CA GLY A 24 -15.93 1.24 -12.18
C GLY A 24 -16.75 0.08 -11.59
N GLU A 25 -16.36 -1.17 -11.79
CA GLU A 25 -17.05 -2.34 -11.24
C GLU A 25 -16.63 -2.57 -9.77
N GLU A 26 -17.46 -2.12 -8.83
CA GLU A 26 -17.19 -2.24 -7.39
C GLU A 26 -17.07 -3.70 -6.91
N ALA A 27 -17.88 -4.60 -7.48
CA ALA A 27 -17.83 -6.02 -7.15
C ALA A 27 -16.49 -6.67 -7.49
N ALA A 28 -15.85 -6.27 -8.59
CA ALA A 28 -14.53 -6.75 -8.96
C ALA A 28 -13.46 -6.30 -7.96
N PHE A 29 -13.56 -5.06 -7.46
CA PHE A 29 -12.66 -4.56 -6.43
C PHE A 29 -12.86 -5.28 -5.10
N ALA A 30 -14.11 -5.51 -4.70
CA ALA A 30 -14.45 -6.25 -3.49
C ALA A 30 -13.85 -7.67 -3.53
N THR A 31 -14.05 -8.38 -4.64
CA THR A 31 -13.48 -9.73 -4.83
C THR A 31 -11.95 -9.73 -4.75
N LEU A 32 -11.30 -8.72 -5.35
CA LEU A 32 -9.85 -8.59 -5.30
C LEU A 32 -9.34 -8.39 -3.87
N VAL A 33 -10.03 -7.56 -3.10
CA VAL A 33 -9.73 -7.32 -1.69
C VAL A 33 -9.93 -8.59 -0.87
N GLU A 34 -11.08 -9.27 -1.01
CA GLU A 34 -11.37 -10.53 -0.32
C GLU A 34 -10.28 -11.59 -0.56
N ASN A 35 -9.82 -11.72 -1.80
CA ASN A 35 -8.81 -12.70 -2.16
C ASN A 35 -7.43 -12.44 -1.50
N HIS A 36 -7.10 -11.19 -1.22
CA HIS A 36 -5.73 -10.82 -0.82
C HIS A 36 -5.59 -10.16 0.54
N GLN A 37 -6.68 -9.67 1.16
CA GLN A 37 -6.60 -8.86 2.39
C GLN A 37 -5.91 -9.59 3.55
N GLU A 38 -6.27 -10.83 3.84
CA GLU A 38 -5.70 -11.58 4.96
C GLU A 38 -4.19 -11.82 4.79
N ARG A 39 -3.78 -12.17 3.58
CA ARG A 39 -2.35 -12.33 3.25
C ARG A 39 -1.60 -11.02 3.36
N LEU A 40 -2.22 -9.92 2.92
CA LEU A 40 -1.61 -8.61 2.94
C LEU A 40 -1.47 -8.08 4.38
N ILE A 41 -2.52 -8.24 5.21
CA ILE A 41 -2.48 -7.90 6.63
C ILE A 41 -1.40 -8.72 7.34
N GLY A 42 -1.34 -10.03 7.08
CA GLY A 42 -0.30 -10.90 7.64
C GLY A 42 1.11 -10.48 7.25
N LEU A 43 1.30 -10.03 6.01
CA LEU A 43 2.57 -9.47 5.56
C LEU A 43 2.92 -8.20 6.30
N CYS A 44 2.00 -7.23 6.33
CA CYS A 44 2.22 -5.95 7.02
C CYS A 44 2.50 -6.15 8.52
N SER A 45 1.84 -7.12 9.17
CA SER A 45 2.05 -7.43 10.59
C SER A 45 3.47 -7.91 10.90
N ARG A 46 4.11 -8.60 9.97
CA ARG A 46 5.51 -9.01 10.12
C ARG A 46 6.48 -7.84 10.13
N TRP A 47 6.14 -6.76 9.45
CA TRP A 47 6.96 -5.55 9.36
C TRP A 47 6.64 -4.53 10.44
N LEU A 48 5.37 -4.31 10.72
CA LEU A 48 4.89 -3.23 11.59
C LEU A 48 4.72 -3.68 13.05
N GLY A 49 4.45 -4.97 13.28
CA GLY A 49 4.28 -5.55 14.61
C GLY A 49 2.95 -5.24 15.30
N ASP A 50 2.15 -4.33 14.76
CA ASP A 50 0.84 -3.96 15.27
C ASP A 50 -0.27 -4.35 14.29
N ARG A 51 -1.39 -4.89 14.79
CA ARG A 51 -2.46 -5.43 13.95
C ARG A 51 -3.33 -4.33 13.33
N GLU A 52 -3.63 -3.27 14.08
CA GLU A 52 -4.44 -2.17 13.56
C GLU A 52 -3.67 -1.39 12.50
N GLU A 53 -2.42 -1.06 12.77
CA GLU A 53 -1.56 -0.44 11.76
C GLU A 53 -1.38 -1.32 10.52
N SER A 54 -1.35 -2.63 10.69
CA SER A 54 -1.22 -3.57 9.55
C SER A 54 -2.47 -3.59 8.69
N ARG A 55 -3.65 -3.44 9.27
CA ARG A 55 -4.90 -3.28 8.53
C ARG A 55 -4.95 -1.96 7.78
N ASP A 56 -4.55 -0.87 8.41
CA ASP A 56 -4.47 0.44 7.77
C ASP A 56 -3.46 0.44 6.63
N ALA A 57 -2.29 -0.18 6.84
CA ALA A 57 -1.27 -0.36 5.81
C ALA A 57 -1.79 -1.18 4.63
N ALA A 58 -2.49 -2.29 4.88
CA ALA A 58 -3.08 -3.11 3.83
C ALA A 58 -4.12 -2.33 3.03
N GLN A 59 -4.94 -1.53 3.69
CA GLN A 59 -5.89 -0.63 3.04
C GLN A 59 -5.18 0.38 2.13
N ASP A 60 -4.15 1.03 2.62
CA ASP A 60 -3.35 1.99 1.85
C ASP A 60 -2.69 1.33 0.64
N VAL A 61 -2.25 0.08 0.78
CA VAL A 61 -1.67 -0.70 -0.33
C VAL A 61 -2.69 -0.96 -1.43
N PHE A 62 -3.93 -1.37 -1.09
CA PHE A 62 -5.00 -1.53 -2.08
C PHE A 62 -5.33 -0.22 -2.78
N LEU A 63 -5.39 0.89 -2.04
CA LEU A 63 -5.62 2.21 -2.63
C LEU A 63 -4.49 2.61 -3.58
N LYS A 64 -3.24 2.33 -3.23
CA LYS A 64 -2.08 2.55 -4.11
C LYS A 64 -2.16 1.66 -5.35
N ALA A 65 -2.46 0.38 -5.19
CA ALA A 65 -2.62 -0.55 -6.29
C ALA A 65 -3.69 -0.05 -7.29
N PHE A 66 -4.83 0.37 -6.78
CA PHE A 66 -5.92 0.91 -7.60
C PHE A 66 -5.52 2.19 -8.36
N ARG A 67 -4.81 3.11 -7.71
CA ARG A 67 -4.35 4.36 -8.34
C ARG A 67 -3.33 4.15 -9.44
N HIS A 68 -2.54 3.09 -9.36
CA HIS A 68 -1.47 2.80 -10.32
C HIS A 68 -1.84 1.75 -11.35
N ALA A 69 -3.04 1.22 -11.26
CA ALA A 69 -3.51 0.15 -12.13
C ALA A 69 -3.51 0.51 -13.61
N ASP A 70 -3.77 1.76 -13.94
CA ASP A 70 -3.76 2.30 -15.32
C ASP A 70 -2.37 2.40 -15.95
N ARG A 71 -1.32 2.39 -15.12
CA ARG A 71 0.07 2.58 -15.53
C ARG A 71 0.90 1.31 -15.50
N VAL A 72 0.31 0.23 -15.00
CA VAL A 72 0.99 -1.04 -14.83
C VAL A 72 0.66 -1.97 -15.98
N GLU A 73 1.68 -2.45 -16.66
CA GLU A 73 1.51 -3.56 -17.58
C GLU A 73 1.34 -4.87 -16.79
N PRO A 74 0.27 -5.63 -17.01
CA PRO A 74 0.07 -6.92 -16.36
C PRO A 74 1.19 -7.89 -16.75
N ARG A 75 2.15 -8.07 -15.86
CA ARG A 75 3.26 -9.02 -16.06
C ARG A 75 3.40 -9.90 -14.83
N GLY A 76 3.40 -11.20 -15.03
CA GLY A 76 3.51 -12.15 -13.95
C GLY A 76 2.29 -12.16 -13.01
N ARG A 77 2.48 -12.60 -11.80
CA ARG A 77 1.39 -12.72 -10.82
C ARG A 77 1.05 -11.38 -10.19
N PHE A 78 -0.21 -11.05 -10.17
CA PHE A 78 -0.76 -9.86 -9.51
C PHE A 78 -0.28 -9.75 -8.06
N TYR A 79 -0.34 -10.84 -7.30
CA TYR A 79 0.09 -10.87 -5.91
C TYR A 79 1.56 -10.44 -5.72
N THR A 80 2.46 -10.81 -6.62
CA THR A 80 3.86 -10.41 -6.52
C THR A 80 4.04 -8.89 -6.66
N TRP A 81 3.27 -8.27 -7.54
CA TRP A 81 3.25 -6.83 -7.70
C TRP A 81 2.64 -6.13 -6.48
N LEU A 82 1.49 -6.61 -6.00
CA LEU A 82 0.83 -6.09 -4.80
C LEU A 82 1.74 -6.20 -3.56
N TYR A 83 2.46 -7.31 -3.44
CA TYR A 83 3.42 -7.58 -2.38
C TYR A 83 4.57 -6.56 -2.36
N ARG A 84 5.10 -6.18 -3.52
CA ARG A 84 6.15 -5.14 -3.64
C ARG A 84 5.65 -3.79 -3.15
N ILE A 85 4.42 -3.42 -3.50
CA ILE A 85 3.80 -2.19 -3.00
C ILE A 85 3.70 -2.22 -1.48
N ALA A 86 3.29 -3.35 -0.91
CA ALA A 86 3.14 -3.53 0.53
C ALA A 86 4.48 -3.41 1.28
N ILE A 87 5.53 -4.08 0.81
CA ILE A 87 6.85 -3.99 1.42
C ILE A 87 7.36 -2.56 1.40
N ASN A 88 7.29 -1.90 0.26
CA ASN A 88 7.73 -0.50 0.13
C ASN A 88 6.93 0.41 1.06
N HIS A 89 5.61 0.20 1.17
CA HIS A 89 4.77 0.97 2.09
C HIS A 89 5.20 0.78 3.55
N CYS A 90 5.38 -0.46 4.00
CA CYS A 90 5.81 -0.77 5.37
C CYS A 90 7.21 -0.21 5.66
N LEU A 91 8.16 -0.36 4.74
CA LEU A 91 9.51 0.20 4.89
C LEU A 91 9.50 1.72 5.02
N ASN A 92 8.71 2.41 4.22
CA ASN A 92 8.56 3.86 4.29
C ASN A 92 7.93 4.29 5.63
N GLN A 93 6.93 3.54 6.11
CA GLN A 93 6.32 3.80 7.41
C GLN A 93 7.33 3.62 8.55
N LEU A 94 8.13 2.57 8.53
CA LEU A 94 9.19 2.33 9.51
C LEU A 94 10.28 3.42 9.49
N ARG A 95 10.68 3.87 8.29
CA ARG A 95 11.64 4.98 8.13
C ARG A 95 11.09 6.27 8.74
N ARG A 96 9.83 6.62 8.44
CA ARG A 96 9.17 7.80 9.03
C ARG A 96 9.13 7.73 10.56
N ARG A 97 8.86 6.57 11.15
CA ARG A 97 8.89 6.38 12.60
C ARG A 97 10.28 6.58 13.19
N LYS A 98 11.30 6.03 12.53
CA LYS A 98 12.69 6.19 12.96
C LYS A 98 13.10 7.66 12.95
N ILE A 99 12.76 8.39 11.91
CA ILE A 99 13.03 9.82 11.77
C ILE A 99 12.27 10.61 12.85
N ALA A 100 10.97 10.35 13.05
CA ALA A 100 10.18 11.02 14.07
C ALA A 100 10.74 10.80 15.49
N ARG A 101 11.17 9.57 15.80
CA ARG A 101 11.84 9.28 17.09
C ARG A 101 13.16 10.03 17.23
N PHE A 102 13.96 10.11 16.17
CA PHE A 102 15.22 10.85 16.18
C PHE A 102 15.00 12.33 16.47
N PHE A 103 14.03 12.97 15.77
CA PHE A 103 13.70 14.38 16.02
C PHE A 103 13.06 14.60 17.38
N SER A 104 12.23 13.69 17.89
CA SER A 104 11.67 13.76 19.23
C SER A 104 12.77 13.70 20.32
N LEU A 105 13.75 12.84 20.13
CA LEU A 105 14.90 12.75 21.07
C LEU A 105 15.80 13.97 20.97
N GLN A 106 16.01 14.53 19.77
CA GLN A 106 16.78 15.78 19.58
C GLN A 106 16.00 17.00 20.08
N GLY A 107 14.67 17.04 19.90
CA GLY A 107 13.83 18.11 20.46
C GLY A 107 13.92 18.18 21.98
N MET A 108 13.94 17.04 22.67
CA MET A 108 14.17 16.96 24.10
C MET A 108 15.61 17.33 24.51
N ALA A 109 16.58 17.18 23.60
CA ALA A 109 17.97 17.59 23.81
C ALA A 109 18.22 19.06 23.40
N ALA A 110 17.44 19.60 22.46
CA ALA A 110 17.61 20.95 21.91
C ALA A 110 16.99 22.06 22.78
N GLU A 111 16.13 21.71 23.75
CA GLU A 111 15.77 22.68 24.83
C GLU A 111 16.99 23.10 25.68
N ARG A 112 18.14 22.46 25.47
CA ARG A 112 19.42 22.79 26.10
C ARG A 112 20.45 23.47 25.21
N SER A 113 20.23 23.58 23.89
CA SER A 113 21.18 24.23 22.99
C SER A 113 20.49 24.68 21.70
N GLY A 114 20.33 25.97 21.54
CA GLY A 114 19.85 26.58 20.31
C GLY A 114 20.84 26.35 19.16
N GLY A 115 20.32 25.87 18.05
CA GLY A 115 21.10 25.68 16.83
C GLY A 115 20.23 25.15 15.69
N GLU A 116 19.83 26.06 14.83
CA GLU A 116 19.18 25.79 13.56
C GLU A 116 20.04 24.87 12.69
N ARG A 117 19.44 23.77 12.20
CA ARG A 117 19.93 23.08 11.00
C ARG A 117 18.73 22.59 10.21
N GLU A 118 18.44 23.36 9.17
CA GLU A 118 17.71 22.89 8.00
C GLU A 118 18.53 21.77 7.34
N GLY A 119 17.91 20.61 7.19
CA GLY A 119 18.43 19.48 6.46
C GLY A 119 17.28 18.62 6.00
N GLU A 120 16.79 18.87 4.78
CA GLU A 120 15.90 17.96 4.10
C GLU A 120 16.56 16.57 4.00
N PRO A 121 15.90 15.49 4.41
CA PRO A 121 16.40 14.15 4.12
C PRO A 121 16.21 13.86 2.64
N ALA A 122 17.34 13.76 1.95
CA ALA A 122 17.41 13.36 0.55
C ALA A 122 16.61 12.09 0.26
N GLY A 123 15.76 12.21 -0.75
CA GLY A 123 15.06 11.23 -1.53
C GLY A 123 15.22 9.76 -1.20
N ALA A 124 14.27 9.22 -0.45
CA ALA A 124 13.96 7.81 -0.58
C ALA A 124 13.32 7.63 -1.97
N PHE A 125 14.01 6.92 -2.85
CA PHE A 125 13.51 6.51 -4.15
C PHE A 125 12.23 5.68 -3.92
N ASP A 126 11.08 6.33 -4.02
CA ASP A 126 9.78 5.71 -4.19
C ASP A 126 9.46 5.75 -5.70
N PRO A 127 9.59 4.65 -6.42
CA PRO A 127 9.31 4.64 -7.85
C PRO A 127 7.85 4.91 -8.18
N VAL A 128 7.03 5.15 -7.17
CA VAL A 128 5.58 5.26 -7.30
C VAL A 128 5.03 6.55 -6.69
N ASP A 129 5.85 7.39 -6.06
CA ASP A 129 5.39 8.66 -5.49
C ASP A 129 5.47 9.81 -6.50
N ARG A 130 4.57 9.77 -7.48
CA ARG A 130 4.05 11.00 -8.08
C ARG A 130 2.79 11.35 -7.30
N ARG A 131 2.80 12.54 -6.69
CA ARG A 131 1.73 13.10 -5.87
C ARG A 131 0.37 12.71 -6.44
N PRO A 132 -0.50 12.01 -5.68
CA PRO A 132 -1.80 11.63 -6.17
C PRO A 132 -2.63 12.89 -6.41
N ASP A 133 -3.34 12.90 -7.52
CA ASP A 133 -4.48 13.77 -7.67
C ASP A 133 -5.41 13.54 -6.47
N THR A 134 -5.60 14.58 -5.67
CA THR A 134 -6.28 14.50 -4.37
C THR A 134 -7.70 13.98 -4.52
N GLU A 135 -8.32 14.21 -5.68
CA GLU A 135 -9.66 13.77 -6.01
C GLU A 135 -9.75 12.26 -6.23
N GLN A 136 -8.80 11.67 -6.96
CA GLN A 136 -8.75 10.22 -7.16
C GLN A 136 -8.46 9.47 -5.86
N ALA A 137 -7.65 10.06 -4.98
CA ALA A 137 -7.39 9.52 -3.67
C ALA A 137 -8.64 9.51 -2.78
N LEU A 138 -9.45 10.56 -2.86
CA LEU A 138 -10.69 10.69 -2.10
C LEU A 138 -11.73 9.69 -2.59
N LEU A 139 -11.92 9.58 -3.89
CA LEU A 139 -12.83 8.62 -4.52
C LEU A 139 -12.44 7.16 -4.23
N ALA A 140 -11.15 6.86 -4.25
CA ALA A 140 -10.66 5.52 -3.90
C ALA A 140 -10.91 5.18 -2.42
N ARG A 141 -10.74 6.15 -1.50
CA ARG A 141 -11.05 6.00 -0.07
C ARG A 141 -12.56 5.79 0.16
N GLU A 142 -13.38 6.49 -0.58
CA GLU A 142 -14.84 6.41 -0.45
C GLU A 142 -15.37 5.08 -0.96
N ARG A 143 -14.84 4.60 -2.10
CA ARG A 143 -15.11 3.25 -2.63
C ARG A 143 -14.68 2.17 -1.63
N TRP A 144 -13.51 2.29 -1.04
CA TRP A 144 -13.04 1.36 -0.03
C TRP A 144 -13.95 1.31 1.21
N ARG A 145 -14.41 2.46 1.71
CA ARG A 145 -15.33 2.51 2.84
C ARG A 145 -16.65 1.79 2.54
N ARG A 146 -17.18 1.98 1.34
CA ARG A 146 -18.42 1.28 0.91
C ARG A 146 -18.18 -0.23 0.80
N THR A 147 -17.07 -0.64 0.22
CA THR A 147 -16.72 -2.08 0.10
C THR A 147 -16.56 -2.73 1.47
N ARG A 148 -15.91 -2.04 2.41
CA ARG A 148 -15.74 -2.53 3.78
C ARG A 148 -17.07 -2.64 4.52
N ALA A 149 -17.99 -1.71 4.34
CA ALA A 149 -19.32 -1.75 4.94
C ALA A 149 -20.19 -2.90 4.41
N CYS A 150 -19.86 -3.48 3.25
CA CYS A 150 -20.53 -4.66 2.70
C CYS A 150 -19.89 -5.99 3.18
N LEU A 151 -18.73 -5.94 3.85
CA LEU A 151 -17.97 -7.11 4.28
C LEU A 151 -18.09 -7.38 5.80
N ASP A 152 -18.68 -6.45 6.59
CA ASP A 152 -19.06 -6.62 7.99
C ASP A 152 -20.53 -7.07 8.09
#